data_ddf0de695abd0fa7f0a1fed0790bdb0c
#
_entry.id   ddf0de695abd0fa7f0a1fed0790bdb0c
#
_cell.length_a   1.000
_cell.length_b   1.000
_cell.length_c   1.000
_cell.angle_alpha   90.00
_cell.angle_beta   90.00
_cell.angle_gamma   90.00
#
_symmetry.space_group_name_H-M   'P 1'
#
loop_
_entity.id
_entity.type
_entity.pdbx_description
1 polymer ?
#
loop_
_entity_poly.entity_id
_entity_poly.type
_entity_poly.pdbx_seq_one_letter_code
_entity_poly.pdbx_strand_id
1 'polypeptide(L)'
;MQRVLTSVTLLGLLVATAAAFAITEHLKLIKSPVYGARVSKFLAPTCHCGTSKASIRIRLRHNDRVRLSIVNAGNHTVAIIAKAAQVPKRRPRTFFWDGRTEAGTLAPDGAYRPEIHLADARRTILFPLVDRIFLDTKKPTVPSATTAHDVLFGGSGRTVKIRYTLSEQANAVVYLGRRRVIRGRPTREHAAVKWAGTLDGRPLRPGTYVLSVGALDLAGNQTPPSDRKDVTIVVRYIDLARRRLSVRAGARFTVRVETRASRYTWRLGRQHGAGHGKLLRLRAPTRRGTYHLVVAEHGHAASAVVKVRRK
;
A
#
# COMPACT_ATOMS: atom_id res chain seq x y z
N MET A 1 37.51 -21.35 65.76
CA MET A 1 37.37 -20.01 65.22
C MET A 1 36.94 -20.01 63.75
N GLN A 2 37.52 -20.80 62.87
CA GLN A 2 37.26 -20.80 61.43
C GLN A 2 35.80 -21.15 61.06
N ARG A 3 35.14 -22.10 61.74
CA ARG A 3 33.74 -22.49 61.49
C ARG A 3 32.73 -21.41 61.88
N VAL A 4 33.01 -20.59 62.89
CA VAL A 4 32.12 -19.49 63.27
C VAL A 4 32.23 -18.34 62.27
N LEU A 5 33.43 -18.07 61.74
CA LEU A 5 33.66 -17.04 60.74
C LEU A 5 32.93 -17.36 59.44
N THR A 6 33.00 -18.62 59.00
CA THR A 6 32.24 -19.07 57.78
C THR A 6 30.73 -19.00 57.95
N SER A 7 30.20 -19.35 59.12
CA SER A 7 28.76 -19.22 59.40
C SER A 7 28.28 -17.79 59.42
N VAL A 8 29.06 -16.86 59.98
CA VAL A 8 28.73 -15.42 60.01
C VAL A 8 28.78 -14.82 58.61
N THR A 9 29.79 -15.19 57.80
CA THR A 9 29.85 -14.73 56.40
C THR A 9 28.70 -15.25 55.56
N LEU A 10 28.31 -16.53 55.73
CA LEU A 10 27.19 -17.13 55.03
C LEU A 10 25.85 -16.47 55.40
N LEU A 11 25.64 -16.20 56.69
CA LEU A 11 24.45 -15.49 57.17
C LEU A 11 24.38 -14.06 56.61
N GLY A 12 25.53 -13.35 56.63
CA GLY A 12 25.63 -12.02 56.03
C GLY A 12 25.30 -11.98 54.56
N LEU A 13 25.79 -12.98 53.81
CA LEU A 13 25.48 -13.10 52.38
C LEU A 13 23.97 -13.38 52.11
N LEU A 14 23.38 -14.26 52.93
CA LEU A 14 21.94 -14.55 52.85
C LEU A 14 21.06 -13.32 53.13
N VAL A 15 21.42 -12.57 54.18
CA VAL A 15 20.69 -11.33 54.53
C VAL A 15 20.85 -10.27 53.42
N ALA A 16 22.04 -10.11 52.87
CA ALA A 16 22.30 -9.18 51.79
C ALA A 16 21.51 -9.56 50.51
N THR A 17 21.47 -10.87 50.18
CA THR A 17 20.70 -11.37 49.02
C THR A 17 19.21 -11.19 49.24
N ALA A 18 18.67 -11.49 50.42
CA ALA A 18 17.27 -11.28 50.77
C ALA A 18 16.88 -9.79 50.72
N ALA A 19 17.76 -8.91 51.25
CA ALA A 19 17.54 -7.47 51.16
C ALA A 19 17.56 -6.94 49.71
N ALA A 20 18.51 -7.39 48.90
CA ALA A 20 18.60 -7.04 47.51
C ALA A 20 17.36 -7.53 46.73
N PHE A 21 16.88 -8.75 47.00
CA PHE A 21 15.64 -9.29 46.42
C PHE A 21 14.44 -8.48 46.86
N ALA A 22 14.27 -8.16 48.12
CA ALA A 22 13.16 -7.36 48.65
C ALA A 22 13.10 -5.96 48.00
N ILE A 23 14.28 -5.31 47.88
CA ILE A 23 14.42 -4.00 47.23
C ILE A 23 14.02 -4.11 45.74
N THR A 24 14.49 -5.16 45.06
CA THR A 24 14.19 -5.37 43.62
C THR A 24 12.70 -5.63 43.39
N GLU A 25 12.07 -6.46 44.23
CA GLU A 25 10.63 -6.71 44.15
C GLU A 25 9.79 -5.47 44.49
N HIS A 26 10.21 -4.69 45.51
CA HIS A 26 9.56 -3.42 45.83
C HIS A 26 9.63 -2.43 44.65
N LEU A 27 10.78 -2.33 43.98
CA LEU A 27 10.93 -1.47 42.78
C LEU A 27 10.06 -1.90 41.61
N LYS A 28 9.82 -3.20 41.44
CA LYS A 28 8.88 -3.71 40.39
C LYS A 28 7.44 -3.33 40.68
N LEU A 29 7.01 -3.20 41.91
CA LEU A 29 5.66 -2.83 42.32
C LEU A 29 5.36 -1.34 42.13
N ILE A 30 6.38 -0.48 42.01
CA ILE A 30 6.20 0.96 41.78
C ILE A 30 5.67 1.18 40.38
N LYS A 31 4.38 1.49 40.29
CA LYS A 31 3.72 1.80 39.01
C LYS A 31 4.40 3.00 38.33
N SER A 32 4.66 2.87 37.03
CA SER A 32 5.16 4.01 36.24
C SER A 32 4.28 5.24 36.40
N PRO A 33 4.86 6.42 36.67
CA PRO A 33 4.09 7.67 36.74
C PRO A 33 3.44 8.06 35.40
N VAL A 34 4.04 7.60 34.28
CA VAL A 34 3.48 7.74 32.91
C VAL A 34 2.74 6.47 32.56
N TYR A 35 1.52 6.61 32.02
CA TYR A 35 0.73 5.48 31.57
C TYR A 35 -0.10 5.82 30.33
N GLY A 36 -0.61 4.79 29.63
CA GLY A 36 -1.44 4.96 28.43
C GLY A 36 -0.76 5.76 27.34
N ALA A 37 0.56 5.62 27.24
CA ALA A 37 1.35 6.25 26.20
C ALA A 37 0.95 5.72 24.83
N ARG A 38 0.90 6.62 23.84
CA ARG A 38 0.72 6.29 22.43
C ARG A 38 1.67 7.13 21.62
N VAL A 39 2.50 6.50 20.83
CA VAL A 39 3.52 7.15 20.01
C VAL A 39 3.31 6.77 18.55
N SER A 40 3.37 7.75 17.65
CA SER A 40 3.36 7.50 16.21
C SER A 40 4.55 6.64 15.82
N LYS A 41 4.30 5.57 15.08
CA LYS A 41 5.34 4.62 14.68
C LYS A 41 6.24 5.17 13.56
N PHE A 42 5.67 5.98 12.67
CA PHE A 42 6.36 6.52 11.50
C PHE A 42 6.26 8.04 11.47
N LEU A 43 7.28 8.66 10.91
CA LEU A 43 7.38 10.09 10.67
C LEU A 43 8.05 10.34 9.31
N ALA A 44 7.34 11.00 8.42
CA ALA A 44 7.83 11.43 7.10
C ALA A 44 7.62 12.93 6.94
N PRO A 45 8.53 13.79 7.40
CA PRO A 45 8.34 15.23 7.47
C PRO A 45 8.02 15.88 6.13
N THR A 46 8.47 15.30 5.04
CA THR A 46 8.36 15.82 3.67
C THR A 46 7.15 15.30 2.89
N CYS A 47 6.32 14.41 3.47
CA CYS A 47 5.27 13.73 2.72
C CYS A 47 4.00 14.57 2.47
N HIS A 48 3.81 15.70 3.12
CA HIS A 48 2.53 16.45 3.11
C HIS A 48 1.31 15.56 3.43
N CYS A 49 1.47 14.63 4.36
CA CYS A 49 0.49 13.61 4.71
C CYS A 49 0.30 13.51 6.23
N GLY A 50 -0.54 12.57 6.69
CA GLY A 50 -0.85 12.43 8.12
C GLY A 50 0.32 12.03 9.02
N THR A 51 1.42 11.56 8.44
CA THR A 51 2.67 11.18 9.14
C THR A 51 3.74 12.29 9.09
N SER A 52 3.42 13.49 8.61
CA SER A 52 4.36 14.63 8.57
C SER A 52 4.80 15.12 9.96
N LYS A 53 4.09 14.73 11.02
CA LYS A 53 4.44 14.95 12.42
C LYS A 53 4.17 13.69 13.22
N ALA A 54 5.10 13.31 14.09
CA ALA A 54 4.90 12.23 15.05
C ALA A 54 4.17 12.78 16.29
N SER A 55 3.09 12.11 16.68
CA SER A 55 2.36 12.42 17.90
C SER A 55 2.85 11.55 19.07
N ILE A 56 3.03 12.16 20.24
CA ILE A 56 3.43 11.51 21.48
C ILE A 56 2.37 11.88 22.51
N ARG A 57 1.47 10.96 22.80
CA ARG A 57 0.38 11.15 23.76
C ARG A 57 0.70 10.41 25.06
N ILE A 58 0.58 11.10 26.18
CA ILE A 58 0.84 10.56 27.51
C ILE A 58 -0.30 10.92 28.49
N ARG A 59 -0.35 10.18 29.58
CA ARG A 59 -1.12 10.50 30.78
C ARG A 59 -0.23 10.32 32.00
N LEU A 60 -0.39 11.20 33.02
CA LEU A 60 0.31 11.11 34.29
C LEU A 60 -0.63 10.66 35.39
N ARG A 61 -0.06 9.96 36.41
CA ARG A 61 -0.79 9.58 37.62
C ARG A 61 -0.95 10.74 38.61
N HIS A 62 -0.02 11.71 38.56
CA HIS A 62 0.00 12.93 39.34
C HIS A 62 0.23 14.13 38.42
N ASN A 63 -0.12 15.35 38.88
CA ASN A 63 0.27 16.55 38.17
C ASN A 63 1.80 16.64 38.14
N ASP A 64 2.36 17.04 37.02
CA ASP A 64 3.81 17.25 36.93
C ASP A 64 4.16 18.20 35.77
N ARG A 65 5.37 18.77 35.86
CA ARG A 65 5.98 19.53 34.77
C ARG A 65 6.89 18.62 33.97
N VAL A 66 6.57 18.49 32.70
CA VAL A 66 7.22 17.55 31.79
C VAL A 66 8.21 18.26 30.88
N ARG A 67 9.46 17.80 30.89
CA ARG A 67 10.38 18.01 29.76
C ARG A 67 10.29 16.77 28.87
N LEU A 68 9.91 16.97 27.60
CA LEU A 68 9.88 15.93 26.60
C LEU A 68 11.01 16.13 25.60
N SER A 69 11.90 15.17 25.51
CA SER A 69 13.01 15.14 24.56
C SER A 69 12.83 13.97 23.58
N ILE A 70 13.41 14.08 22.41
CA ILE A 70 13.57 13.01 21.45
C ILE A 70 15.04 12.60 21.45
N VAL A 71 15.31 11.32 21.65
CA VAL A 71 16.67 10.78 21.64
C VAL A 71 16.87 9.81 20.47
N ASN A 72 18.09 9.74 19.98
CA ASN A 72 18.50 8.79 18.94
C ASN A 72 18.82 7.40 19.53
N ALA A 73 19.29 6.46 18.70
CA ALA A 73 19.64 5.11 19.12
C ALA A 73 20.76 5.07 20.18
N GLY A 74 21.66 6.07 20.22
CA GLY A 74 22.71 6.22 21.22
C GLY A 74 22.26 6.94 22.50
N ASN A 75 20.95 7.22 22.65
CA ASN A 75 20.34 7.99 23.75
C ASN A 75 20.82 9.46 23.84
N HIS A 76 21.35 10.02 22.76
CA HIS A 76 21.67 11.44 22.70
C HIS A 76 20.42 12.25 22.34
N THR A 77 20.16 13.33 23.06
CA THR A 77 19.05 14.25 22.78
C THR A 77 19.23 14.91 21.40
N VAL A 78 18.22 14.78 20.56
CA VAL A 78 18.18 15.35 19.21
C VAL A 78 17.28 16.57 19.17
N ALA A 79 16.17 16.53 19.91
CA ALA A 79 15.21 17.63 19.99
C ALA A 79 14.56 17.71 21.36
N ILE A 80 14.25 18.94 21.82
CA ILE A 80 13.42 19.18 23.00
C ILE A 80 12.07 19.69 22.54
N ILE A 81 11.03 18.88 22.70
CA ILE A 81 9.67 19.17 22.24
C ILE A 81 8.92 20.03 23.27
N ALA A 82 9.23 19.83 24.55
CA ALA A 82 8.67 20.63 25.64
C ALA A 82 9.71 20.78 26.75
N LYS A 83 9.92 22.01 27.25
CA LYS A 83 10.90 22.27 28.30
C LYS A 83 10.32 22.07 29.72
N ALA A 84 9.07 22.52 29.97
CA ALA A 84 8.39 22.45 31.25
C ALA A 84 6.85 22.50 31.07
N ALA A 85 6.30 21.60 30.25
CA ALA A 85 4.87 21.58 30.00
C ALA A 85 4.08 21.04 31.19
N GLN A 86 3.10 21.78 31.67
CA GLN A 86 2.19 21.29 32.70
C GLN A 86 1.31 20.17 32.15
N VAL A 87 1.33 19.01 32.80
CA VAL A 87 0.48 17.86 32.45
C VAL A 87 -0.37 17.49 33.64
N PRO A 88 -1.68 17.77 33.57
CA PRO A 88 -2.60 17.48 34.67
C PRO A 88 -2.78 15.97 34.87
N LYS A 89 -2.99 15.57 36.12
CA LYS A 89 -3.31 14.19 36.52
C LYS A 89 -4.46 13.62 35.65
N ARG A 90 -4.25 12.41 35.15
CA ARG A 90 -5.24 11.62 34.37
C ARG A 90 -5.71 12.24 33.05
N ARG A 91 -5.42 13.49 32.76
CA ARG A 91 -5.76 14.12 31.47
C ARG A 91 -4.69 13.80 30.41
N PRO A 92 -5.08 13.39 29.21
CA PRO A 92 -4.09 13.14 28.15
C PRO A 92 -3.51 14.45 27.66
N ARG A 93 -2.19 14.47 27.44
CA ARG A 93 -1.46 15.53 26.73
C ARG A 93 -0.82 14.94 25.50
N THR A 94 -0.93 15.61 24.35
CA THR A 94 -0.29 15.22 23.10
C THR A 94 0.73 16.27 22.73
N PHE A 95 1.91 15.79 22.38
CA PHE A 95 3.02 16.57 21.85
C PHE A 95 3.27 16.12 20.42
N PHE A 96 3.89 16.98 19.62
CA PHE A 96 4.19 16.70 18.22
C PHE A 96 5.66 16.98 17.94
N TRP A 97 6.30 16.05 17.22
CA TRP A 97 7.63 16.22 16.67
C TRP A 97 7.56 16.21 15.15
N ASP A 98 8.17 17.21 14.51
CA ASP A 98 8.18 17.40 13.06
C ASP A 98 9.44 16.83 12.37
N GLY A 99 10.25 16.05 13.12
CA GLY A 99 11.49 15.45 12.62
C GLY A 99 12.69 16.39 12.62
N ARG A 100 12.59 17.57 13.22
CA ARG A 100 13.71 18.52 13.29
C ARG A 100 14.48 18.39 14.59
N THR A 101 15.78 18.70 14.48
CA THR A 101 16.71 18.85 15.62
C THR A 101 16.48 20.19 16.33
N GLU A 102 17.14 20.41 17.47
CA GLU A 102 17.13 21.71 18.14
C GLU A 102 17.68 22.85 17.26
N ALA A 103 18.61 22.55 16.34
CA ALA A 103 19.14 23.49 15.37
C ALA A 103 18.16 23.80 14.20
N GLY A 104 16.97 23.19 14.18
CA GLY A 104 15.97 23.37 13.14
C GLY A 104 16.21 22.61 11.84
N THR A 105 17.30 21.85 11.73
CA THR A 105 17.59 20.95 10.60
C THR A 105 16.82 19.65 10.72
N LEU A 106 16.55 18.97 9.61
CA LEU A 106 15.98 17.62 9.67
C LEU A 106 16.97 16.66 10.34
N ALA A 107 16.47 15.86 11.28
CA ALA A 107 17.21 14.76 11.85
C ALA A 107 17.46 13.68 10.78
N PRO A 108 18.57 12.92 10.85
CA PRO A 108 18.82 11.81 9.94
C PRO A 108 17.73 10.74 9.99
N ASP A 109 17.52 10.02 8.88
CA ASP A 109 16.64 8.85 8.87
C ASP A 109 17.10 7.84 9.91
N GLY A 110 16.13 7.27 10.66
CA GLY A 110 16.45 6.33 11.72
C GLY A 110 15.38 6.17 12.78
N ALA A 111 15.73 5.47 13.85
CA ALA A 111 14.85 5.19 14.97
C ALA A 111 15.12 6.15 16.13
N TYR A 112 14.07 6.75 16.63
CA TYR A 112 14.10 7.72 17.73
C TYR A 112 13.13 7.29 18.82
N ARG A 113 13.39 7.72 20.04
CA ARG A 113 12.53 7.44 21.20
C ARG A 113 12.20 8.72 21.96
N PRO A 114 10.97 8.86 22.45
CA PRO A 114 10.67 9.89 23.44
C PRO A 114 11.36 9.59 24.77
N GLU A 115 11.85 10.62 25.41
CA GLU A 115 12.32 10.63 26.79
C GLU A 115 11.58 11.71 27.57
N ILE A 116 11.03 11.36 28.72
CA ILE A 116 10.30 12.27 29.58
C ILE A 116 11.04 12.44 30.89
N HIS A 117 11.33 13.68 31.25
CA HIS A 117 11.75 14.06 32.57
C HIS A 117 10.58 14.73 33.31
N LEU A 118 10.25 14.17 34.49
CA LEU A 118 9.21 14.65 35.39
C LEU A 118 9.89 15.47 36.47
N ALA A 119 9.64 16.79 36.49
CA ALA A 119 10.37 17.71 37.37
C ALA A 119 10.01 17.51 38.87
N ASP A 120 8.71 17.34 39.15
CA ASP A 120 8.23 17.21 40.54
C ASP A 120 8.51 15.80 41.09
N ALA A 121 8.34 14.76 40.24
CA ALA A 121 8.71 13.39 40.61
C ALA A 121 10.21 13.10 40.54
N ARG A 122 11.05 14.02 40.05
CA ARG A 122 12.49 13.88 39.81
C ARG A 122 12.87 12.58 39.11
N ARG A 123 12.12 12.20 38.10
CA ARG A 123 12.29 10.91 37.44
C ARG A 123 12.36 11.08 35.92
N THR A 124 13.36 10.43 35.30
CA THR A 124 13.45 10.34 33.83
C THR A 124 12.96 8.98 33.38
N ILE A 125 12.19 8.96 32.32
CA ILE A 125 11.58 7.77 31.70
C ILE A 125 11.89 7.79 30.22
N LEU A 126 12.73 6.86 29.79
CA LEU A 126 12.97 6.58 28.39
C LEU A 126 11.91 5.58 27.90
N PHE A 127 11.24 5.90 26.80
CA PHE A 127 10.22 5.02 26.24
C PHE A 127 10.83 3.72 25.72
N PRO A 128 10.12 2.59 25.83
CA PRO A 128 10.61 1.30 25.36
C PRO A 128 10.76 1.29 23.83
N LEU A 129 11.56 0.35 23.31
CA LEU A 129 11.83 0.22 21.88
C LEU A 129 10.57 -0.02 21.03
N VAL A 130 9.50 -0.55 21.61
CA VAL A 130 8.21 -0.74 20.92
C VAL A 130 7.56 0.59 20.56
N ASP A 131 7.82 1.65 21.34
CA ASP A 131 7.29 3.00 21.16
C ASP A 131 8.26 3.92 20.40
N ARG A 132 9.19 3.35 19.63
CA ARG A 132 10.11 4.12 18.79
C ARG A 132 9.40 4.73 17.59
N ILE A 133 9.89 5.90 17.18
CA ILE A 133 9.47 6.64 15.98
C ILE A 133 10.49 6.36 14.88
N PHE A 134 10.07 5.85 13.76
CA PHE A 134 10.91 5.72 12.57
C PHE A 134 10.75 6.97 11.71
N LEU A 135 11.80 7.79 11.64
CA LEU A 135 11.91 8.90 10.72
C LEU A 135 12.44 8.38 9.39
N ASP A 136 11.71 8.65 8.32
CA ASP A 136 12.05 8.23 6.97
C ASP A 136 11.68 9.33 5.97
N THR A 137 12.69 9.84 5.28
CA THR A 137 12.55 10.89 4.25
C THR A 137 12.73 10.34 2.84
N LYS A 138 13.10 9.05 2.70
CA LYS A 138 13.35 8.42 1.41
C LYS A 138 12.03 8.12 0.70
N LYS A 139 12.01 8.43 -0.58
CA LYS A 139 10.85 8.11 -1.41
C LYS A 139 11.05 6.74 -2.06
N PRO A 140 10.07 5.83 -1.96
CA PRO A 140 10.17 4.53 -2.60
C PRO A 140 10.20 4.67 -4.11
N THR A 141 10.99 3.84 -4.78
CA THR A 141 11.07 3.79 -6.25
C THR A 141 10.48 2.49 -6.79
N VAL A 142 10.12 2.52 -8.08
CA VAL A 142 9.62 1.36 -8.83
C VAL A 142 10.62 1.05 -9.94
N PRO A 143 11.62 0.18 -9.72
CA PRO A 143 12.62 -0.17 -10.72
C PRO A 143 12.00 -0.75 -11.99
N SER A 144 10.98 -1.60 -11.87
CA SER A 144 10.28 -2.18 -13.02
C SER A 144 8.79 -2.33 -12.81
N ALA A 145 8.03 -2.23 -13.91
CA ALA A 145 6.63 -2.61 -13.96
C ALA A 145 6.32 -3.25 -15.32
N THR A 146 5.55 -4.33 -15.33
CA THR A 146 5.17 -5.06 -16.53
C THR A 146 3.72 -5.56 -16.47
N THR A 147 3.09 -5.67 -17.64
CA THR A 147 1.74 -6.24 -17.77
C THR A 147 1.58 -6.92 -19.13
N ALA A 148 0.50 -7.69 -19.31
CA ALA A 148 0.10 -8.11 -20.64
C ALA A 148 -0.36 -6.87 -21.45
N HIS A 149 0.24 -6.66 -22.62
CA HIS A 149 -0.07 -5.50 -23.47
C HIS A 149 -1.50 -5.50 -23.97
N ASP A 150 -2.01 -6.67 -24.32
CA ASP A 150 -3.34 -6.85 -24.92
C ASP A 150 -4.24 -7.67 -23.98
N VAL A 151 -5.33 -7.06 -23.53
CA VAL A 151 -6.18 -7.66 -22.50
C VAL A 151 -7.64 -7.64 -22.90
N LEU A 152 -8.21 -8.85 -22.98
CA LEU A 152 -9.64 -9.07 -23.11
C LEU A 152 -10.28 -9.16 -21.72
N PHE A 153 -11.10 -8.18 -21.37
CA PHE A 153 -11.81 -8.12 -20.10
C PHE A 153 -13.18 -8.82 -20.11
N GLY A 154 -13.66 -9.34 -21.23
CA GLY A 154 -14.96 -9.97 -21.35
C GLY A 154 -15.24 -11.04 -20.27
N GLY A 155 -16.47 -11.09 -19.78
CA GLY A 155 -16.92 -11.95 -18.70
C GLY A 155 -16.72 -11.35 -17.29
N SER A 156 -17.47 -11.84 -16.30
CA SER A 156 -17.40 -11.39 -14.91
C SER A 156 -16.08 -11.78 -14.23
N GLY A 157 -15.53 -10.89 -13.41
CA GLY A 157 -14.38 -11.18 -12.54
C GLY A 157 -13.01 -11.24 -13.24
N ARG A 158 -12.88 -10.77 -14.47
CA ARG A 158 -11.61 -10.77 -15.20
C ARG A 158 -10.71 -9.65 -14.75
N THR A 159 -9.42 -9.97 -14.59
CA THR A 159 -8.40 -9.00 -14.17
C THR A 159 -7.13 -9.21 -14.99
N VAL A 160 -6.40 -8.13 -15.18
CA VAL A 160 -5.02 -8.17 -15.66
C VAL A 160 -4.07 -8.10 -14.47
N LYS A 161 -2.97 -8.81 -14.56
CA LYS A 161 -1.92 -8.83 -13.55
C LYS A 161 -0.82 -7.83 -13.94
N ILE A 162 -0.62 -6.83 -13.11
CA ILE A 162 0.49 -5.86 -13.22
C ILE A 162 1.55 -6.32 -12.25
N ARG A 163 2.70 -6.76 -12.75
CA ARG A 163 3.88 -7.15 -11.95
C ARG A 163 4.76 -5.94 -11.77
N TYR A 164 5.44 -5.85 -10.63
CA TYR A 164 6.32 -4.73 -10.32
C TYR A 164 7.41 -5.14 -9.33
N THR A 165 8.48 -4.34 -9.30
CA THR A 165 9.51 -4.38 -8.25
C THR A 165 9.52 -3.05 -7.50
N LEU A 166 9.83 -3.10 -6.20
CA LEU A 166 9.93 -1.93 -5.33
C LEU A 166 11.33 -1.88 -4.71
N SER A 167 11.85 -0.69 -4.46
CA SER A 167 13.15 -0.49 -3.78
C SER A 167 13.12 -0.87 -2.31
N GLU A 168 11.93 -0.93 -1.71
CA GLU A 168 11.70 -1.15 -0.29
C GLU A 168 10.30 -1.68 0.01
N GLN A 169 10.01 -1.97 1.28
CA GLN A 169 8.67 -2.38 1.69
C GLN A 169 7.66 -1.24 1.55
N ALA A 170 6.81 -1.34 0.54
CA ALA A 170 5.81 -0.32 0.23
C ALA A 170 4.54 -0.92 -0.38
N ASN A 171 3.48 -0.11 -0.43
CA ASN A 171 2.28 -0.41 -1.19
C ASN A 171 2.48 0.04 -2.63
N ALA A 172 2.38 -0.84 -3.61
CA ALA A 172 2.26 -0.38 -4.99
C ALA A 172 0.95 0.39 -5.20
N VAL A 173 1.02 1.48 -5.91
CA VAL A 173 -0.13 2.32 -6.26
C VAL A 173 -0.16 2.47 -7.78
N VAL A 174 -1.27 2.09 -8.39
CA VAL A 174 -1.46 2.21 -9.84
C VAL A 174 -2.40 3.36 -10.13
N TYR A 175 -2.02 4.18 -11.09
CA TYR A 175 -2.75 5.36 -11.52
C TYR A 175 -3.17 5.23 -12.99
N LEU A 176 -4.34 5.76 -13.30
CA LEU A 176 -4.78 6.07 -14.66
C LEU A 176 -4.90 7.60 -14.77
N GLY A 177 -3.93 8.21 -15.44
CA GLY A 177 -3.73 9.65 -15.36
C GLY A 177 -3.44 10.08 -13.91
N ARG A 178 -4.25 11.00 -13.38
CA ARG A 178 -4.13 11.47 -11.98
C ARG A 178 -4.92 10.62 -10.97
N ARG A 179 -5.77 9.70 -11.44
CA ARG A 179 -6.65 8.92 -10.58
C ARG A 179 -5.99 7.62 -10.14
N ARG A 180 -6.01 7.36 -8.85
CA ARG A 180 -5.57 6.08 -8.28
C ARG A 180 -6.63 5.02 -8.53
N VAL A 181 -6.26 3.97 -9.26
CA VAL A 181 -7.15 2.84 -9.58
C VAL A 181 -6.90 1.62 -8.69
N ILE A 182 -5.68 1.46 -8.15
CA ILE A 182 -5.34 0.38 -7.24
C ILE A 182 -4.40 0.88 -6.16
N ARG A 183 -4.55 0.33 -4.96
CA ARG A 183 -3.55 0.31 -3.91
C ARG A 183 -3.32 -1.14 -3.50
N GLY A 184 -2.11 -1.64 -3.73
CA GLY A 184 -1.66 -2.97 -3.32
C GLY A 184 -1.48 -3.07 -1.80
N ARG A 185 -1.26 -4.28 -1.30
CA ARG A 185 -0.80 -4.51 0.07
C ARG A 185 0.68 -4.20 0.19
N PRO A 186 1.20 -3.89 1.39
CA PRO A 186 2.64 -3.71 1.58
C PRO A 186 3.38 -4.99 1.18
N THR A 187 4.36 -4.86 0.32
CA THR A 187 5.21 -5.98 -0.14
C THR A 187 6.66 -5.55 -0.17
N ARG A 188 7.57 -6.53 -0.14
CA ARG A 188 8.99 -6.33 -0.42
C ARG A 188 9.25 -6.71 -1.87
N GLU A 189 10.22 -6.09 -2.50
CA GLU A 189 10.80 -6.39 -3.81
C GLU A 189 9.83 -6.74 -4.96
N HIS A 190 9.41 -8.01 -5.11
CA HIS A 190 8.65 -8.49 -6.26
C HIS A 190 7.21 -8.82 -5.89
N ALA A 191 6.25 -8.23 -6.59
CA ALA A 191 4.85 -8.53 -6.38
C ALA A 191 3.98 -8.23 -7.61
N ALA A 192 2.67 -8.40 -7.46
CA ALA A 192 1.73 -8.04 -8.48
C ALA A 192 0.40 -7.59 -7.89
N VAL A 193 -0.26 -6.68 -8.59
CA VAL A 193 -1.65 -6.31 -8.34
C VAL A 193 -2.54 -6.77 -9.50
N LYS A 194 -3.81 -6.99 -9.20
CA LYS A 194 -4.82 -7.34 -10.21
C LYS A 194 -5.71 -6.13 -10.48
N TRP A 195 -5.94 -5.81 -11.74
CA TRP A 195 -6.81 -4.73 -12.17
C TRP A 195 -7.94 -5.25 -13.06
N ALA A 196 -9.16 -4.81 -12.80
CA ALA A 196 -10.36 -5.27 -13.49
C ALA A 196 -10.74 -4.44 -14.73
N GLY A 197 -9.86 -3.52 -15.18
CA GLY A 197 -10.19 -2.63 -16.33
C GLY A 197 -11.25 -1.60 -16.01
N THR A 198 -11.37 -1.20 -14.73
CA THR A 198 -12.39 -0.27 -14.27
C THR A 198 -11.77 1.03 -13.73
N LEU A 199 -12.51 2.12 -13.87
CA LEU A 199 -12.28 3.39 -13.22
C LEU A 199 -13.54 3.77 -12.44
N ASP A 200 -13.42 4.05 -11.14
CA ASP A 200 -14.53 4.37 -10.23
C ASP A 200 -15.67 3.32 -10.30
N GLY A 201 -15.31 2.04 -10.36
CA GLY A 201 -16.24 0.91 -10.45
C GLY A 201 -16.88 0.70 -11.83
N ARG A 202 -16.61 1.56 -12.81
CA ARG A 202 -17.16 1.45 -14.17
C ARG A 202 -16.12 0.87 -15.14
N PRO A 203 -16.48 -0.07 -16.02
CA PRO A 203 -15.59 -0.58 -17.06
C PRO A 203 -15.11 0.54 -17.98
N LEU A 204 -13.82 0.52 -18.32
CA LEU A 204 -13.28 1.42 -19.33
C LEU A 204 -13.83 1.08 -20.71
N ARG A 205 -13.90 2.07 -21.58
CA ARG A 205 -14.19 1.84 -23.01
C ARG A 205 -13.03 1.06 -23.66
N PRO A 206 -13.27 0.31 -24.75
CA PRO A 206 -12.18 -0.23 -25.56
C PRO A 206 -11.22 0.87 -25.99
N GLY A 207 -9.91 0.61 -25.85
CA GLY A 207 -8.88 1.59 -26.21
C GLY A 207 -7.54 1.29 -25.56
N THR A 208 -6.55 2.12 -25.86
CA THR A 208 -5.21 2.06 -25.30
C THR A 208 -5.10 2.99 -24.09
N TYR A 209 -4.59 2.48 -23.00
CA TYR A 209 -4.42 3.20 -21.75
C TYR A 209 -3.00 3.06 -21.22
N VAL A 210 -2.48 4.13 -20.64
CA VAL A 210 -1.23 4.13 -19.91
C VAL A 210 -1.55 4.11 -18.42
N LEU A 211 -1.05 3.09 -17.73
CA LEU A 211 -1.12 2.98 -16.28
C LEU A 211 0.25 3.30 -15.70
N SER A 212 0.31 4.22 -14.75
CA SER A 212 1.54 4.59 -14.06
C SER A 212 1.62 3.88 -12.70
N VAL A 213 2.67 3.12 -12.48
CA VAL A 213 2.92 2.38 -11.23
C VAL A 213 3.88 3.18 -10.37
N GLY A 214 3.43 3.55 -9.19
CA GLY A 214 4.22 4.16 -8.13
C GLY A 214 4.15 3.34 -6.85
N ALA A 215 4.75 3.82 -5.79
CA ALA A 215 4.75 3.22 -4.47
C ALA A 215 4.43 4.23 -3.38
N LEU A 216 3.90 3.74 -2.26
CA LEU A 216 3.64 4.46 -1.03
C LEU A 216 4.22 3.60 0.10
N ASP A 217 5.25 4.08 0.79
CA ASP A 217 5.88 3.37 1.89
C ASP A 217 5.04 3.37 3.19
N LEU A 218 5.58 2.80 4.25
CA LEU A 218 4.93 2.75 5.55
C LEU A 218 4.97 4.08 6.30
N ALA A 219 5.95 4.92 5.99
CA ALA A 219 6.09 6.25 6.56
C ALA A 219 5.18 7.28 5.87
N GLY A 220 4.73 7.03 4.65
CA GLY A 220 3.84 7.90 3.87
C GLY A 220 4.54 8.62 2.71
N ASN A 221 5.83 8.32 2.45
CA ASN A 221 6.52 8.84 1.28
C ASN A 221 6.00 8.18 0.01
N GLN A 222 5.94 8.92 -1.08
CA GLN A 222 5.40 8.45 -2.35
C GLN A 222 6.41 8.61 -3.47
N THR A 223 6.41 7.67 -4.41
CA THR A 223 7.10 7.83 -5.69
C THR A 223 6.58 9.09 -6.38
N PRO A 224 7.48 10.05 -6.74
CA PRO A 224 7.08 11.23 -7.50
C PRO A 224 6.40 10.86 -8.82
N PRO A 225 5.48 11.66 -9.34
CA PRO A 225 4.84 11.39 -10.63
C PRO A 225 5.81 11.15 -11.78
N SER A 226 6.93 11.90 -11.84
CA SER A 226 8.00 11.75 -12.84
C SER A 226 8.71 10.41 -12.80
N ASP A 227 8.75 9.75 -11.63
CA ASP A 227 9.56 8.56 -11.38
C ASP A 227 8.74 7.27 -11.43
N ARG A 228 7.42 7.38 -11.68
CA ARG A 228 6.53 6.24 -11.86
C ARG A 228 6.89 5.46 -13.11
N LYS A 229 6.65 4.16 -13.11
CA LYS A 229 6.84 3.30 -14.27
C LYS A 229 5.54 3.12 -15.02
N ASP A 230 5.56 3.48 -16.29
CA ASP A 230 4.40 3.35 -17.16
C ASP A 230 4.31 1.97 -17.78
N VAL A 231 3.09 1.45 -17.86
CA VAL A 231 2.74 0.22 -18.57
C VAL A 231 1.56 0.52 -19.50
N THR A 232 1.71 0.21 -20.76
CA THR A 232 0.64 0.39 -21.75
C THR A 232 -0.21 -0.86 -21.85
N ILE A 233 -1.51 -0.68 -21.88
CA ILE A 233 -2.50 -1.75 -21.96
C ILE A 233 -3.57 -1.41 -23.00
N VAL A 234 -3.90 -2.37 -23.85
CA VAL A 234 -5.03 -2.29 -24.77
C VAL A 234 -6.22 -3.02 -24.15
N VAL A 235 -7.27 -2.28 -23.82
CA VAL A 235 -8.51 -2.79 -23.25
C VAL A 235 -9.45 -3.20 -24.37
N ARG A 236 -9.85 -4.47 -24.38
CA ARG A 236 -10.86 -5.02 -25.30
C ARG A 236 -11.80 -5.93 -24.53
N TYR A 237 -13.00 -6.11 -25.01
CA TYR A 237 -14.00 -7.04 -24.44
C TYR A 237 -14.32 -8.17 -25.39
N ILE A 238 -14.52 -7.82 -26.67
CA ILE A 238 -14.76 -8.77 -27.77
C ILE A 238 -14.05 -8.25 -29.02
N ASP A 239 -13.50 -9.15 -29.82
CA ASP A 239 -12.87 -8.80 -31.07
C ASP A 239 -13.07 -9.92 -32.13
N LEU A 240 -12.74 -9.63 -33.38
CA LEU A 240 -12.73 -10.56 -34.48
C LEU A 240 -11.30 -10.68 -35.02
N ALA A 241 -10.78 -11.90 -35.14
CA ALA A 241 -9.41 -12.16 -35.58
C ALA A 241 -9.15 -11.62 -37.00
N ARG A 242 -10.16 -11.43 -37.79
CA ARG A 242 -10.09 -10.83 -39.13
C ARG A 242 -11.13 -9.73 -39.28
N ARG A 243 -10.71 -8.54 -39.70
CA ARG A 243 -11.56 -7.39 -39.94
C ARG A 243 -12.14 -7.36 -41.36
N ARG A 244 -11.61 -8.17 -42.28
CA ARG A 244 -12.10 -8.28 -43.66
C ARG A 244 -12.13 -9.75 -44.03
N LEU A 245 -13.26 -10.17 -44.60
CA LEU A 245 -13.54 -11.52 -45.05
C LEU A 245 -14.10 -11.47 -46.49
N SER A 246 -13.72 -12.46 -47.31
CA SER A 246 -14.26 -12.64 -48.63
C SER A 246 -14.83 -14.06 -48.75
N VAL A 247 -16.12 -14.18 -49.04
CA VAL A 247 -16.84 -15.46 -49.05
C VAL A 247 -17.73 -15.55 -50.29
N ARG A 248 -18.06 -16.79 -50.76
CA ARG A 248 -19.01 -17.00 -51.82
C ARG A 248 -20.46 -16.88 -51.31
N ALA A 249 -21.36 -16.43 -52.15
CA ALA A 249 -22.77 -16.32 -51.82
C ALA A 249 -23.35 -17.68 -51.35
N GLY A 250 -24.06 -17.68 -50.24
CA GLY A 250 -24.66 -18.86 -49.61
C GLY A 250 -23.67 -19.86 -48.97
N ALA A 251 -22.36 -19.64 -49.07
CA ALA A 251 -21.37 -20.57 -48.52
C ALA A 251 -21.34 -20.53 -46.98
N ARG A 252 -20.99 -21.66 -46.36
CA ARG A 252 -20.67 -21.73 -44.94
C ARG A 252 -19.24 -21.20 -44.71
N PHE A 253 -19.06 -20.41 -43.69
CA PHE A 253 -17.74 -19.91 -43.27
C PHE A 253 -17.66 -19.80 -41.78
N THR A 254 -16.43 -19.76 -41.26
CA THR A 254 -16.17 -19.69 -39.85
C THR A 254 -15.35 -18.43 -39.52
N VAL A 255 -15.72 -17.76 -38.47
CA VAL A 255 -15.00 -16.58 -37.96
C VAL A 255 -14.50 -16.88 -36.55
N ARG A 256 -13.25 -16.57 -36.30
CA ARG A 256 -12.69 -16.64 -34.94
C ARG A 256 -13.05 -15.37 -34.20
N VAL A 257 -13.81 -15.54 -33.12
CA VAL A 257 -14.20 -14.49 -32.17
C VAL A 257 -13.25 -14.54 -31.00
N GLU A 258 -12.62 -13.43 -30.70
CA GLU A 258 -11.74 -13.24 -29.53
C GLU A 258 -12.58 -12.64 -28.41
N THR A 259 -12.99 -13.44 -27.50
CA THR A 259 -13.71 -13.06 -26.28
C THR A 259 -13.43 -14.05 -25.16
N ARG A 260 -13.69 -13.62 -23.95
CA ARG A 260 -13.71 -14.48 -22.74
C ARG A 260 -15.12 -14.69 -22.20
N ALA A 261 -16.12 -14.10 -22.84
CA ALA A 261 -17.51 -14.39 -22.52
C ALA A 261 -17.90 -15.80 -22.93
N SER A 262 -18.75 -16.42 -22.15
CA SER A 262 -19.36 -17.72 -22.49
C SER A 262 -20.39 -17.58 -23.64
N ARG A 263 -21.00 -16.40 -23.76
CA ARG A 263 -22.05 -16.10 -24.74
C ARG A 263 -21.91 -14.67 -25.24
N TYR A 264 -22.15 -14.46 -26.54
CA TYR A 264 -22.20 -13.17 -27.21
C TYR A 264 -23.29 -13.19 -28.27
N THR A 265 -23.72 -12.03 -28.76
CA THR A 265 -24.66 -11.90 -29.88
C THR A 265 -23.89 -11.58 -31.15
N TRP A 266 -24.46 -11.92 -32.28
CA TRP A 266 -23.92 -11.58 -33.59
C TRP A 266 -25.01 -11.13 -34.55
N ARG A 267 -24.65 -10.30 -35.54
CA ARG A 267 -25.51 -9.87 -36.63
C ARG A 267 -24.69 -9.79 -37.92
N LEU A 268 -25.24 -10.37 -39.01
CA LEU A 268 -24.70 -10.31 -40.39
C LEU A 268 -25.81 -9.96 -41.36
N GLY A 269 -25.91 -8.71 -41.79
CA GLY A 269 -27.05 -8.21 -42.53
C GLY A 269 -28.36 -8.38 -41.74
N ARG A 270 -29.31 -9.16 -42.27
CA ARG A 270 -30.59 -9.49 -41.59
C ARG A 270 -30.49 -10.71 -40.67
N GLN A 271 -29.42 -11.49 -40.78
CA GLN A 271 -29.21 -12.66 -39.93
C GLN A 271 -28.68 -12.22 -38.57
N HIS A 272 -29.15 -12.82 -37.49
CA HIS A 272 -28.67 -12.56 -36.12
C HIS A 272 -28.83 -13.81 -35.27
N GLY A 273 -28.17 -13.83 -34.15
CA GLY A 273 -28.25 -14.95 -33.22
C GLY A 273 -27.28 -14.82 -32.04
N ALA A 274 -27.20 -15.88 -31.27
CA ALA A 274 -26.21 -16.03 -30.18
C ALA A 274 -25.05 -16.92 -30.65
N GLY A 275 -23.84 -16.55 -30.18
CA GLY A 275 -22.62 -17.32 -30.37
C GLY A 275 -22.04 -17.78 -29.06
N HIS A 276 -21.32 -18.89 -29.08
CA HIS A 276 -20.63 -19.47 -27.96
C HIS A 276 -19.19 -19.85 -28.35
N GLY A 277 -18.27 -19.71 -27.45
CA GLY A 277 -16.86 -20.08 -27.66
C GLY A 277 -16.13 -19.20 -28.69
N LYS A 278 -15.05 -19.72 -29.24
CA LYS A 278 -14.12 -18.95 -30.10
C LYS A 278 -14.38 -19.06 -31.61
N LEU A 279 -15.24 -19.94 -32.04
CA LEU A 279 -15.51 -20.20 -33.45
C LEU A 279 -16.99 -19.98 -33.75
N LEU A 280 -17.28 -18.92 -34.49
CA LEU A 280 -18.63 -18.58 -34.96
C LEU A 280 -18.80 -19.13 -36.37
N ARG A 281 -19.71 -20.09 -36.55
CA ARG A 281 -20.06 -20.69 -37.84
C ARG A 281 -21.28 -19.96 -38.42
N LEU A 282 -21.12 -19.43 -39.62
CA LEU A 282 -22.13 -18.61 -40.31
C LEU A 282 -22.38 -19.10 -41.74
N ARG A 283 -23.51 -18.69 -42.27
CA ARG A 283 -23.83 -18.83 -43.71
C ARG A 283 -23.83 -17.44 -44.34
N ALA A 284 -23.10 -17.27 -45.45
CA ALA A 284 -23.03 -16.00 -46.17
C ALA A 284 -24.40 -15.65 -46.74
N PRO A 285 -24.79 -14.37 -46.81
CA PRO A 285 -25.95 -13.94 -47.57
C PRO A 285 -25.93 -14.43 -49.01
N THR A 286 -27.10 -14.71 -49.60
CA THR A 286 -27.22 -15.19 -50.97
C THR A 286 -26.99 -14.10 -52.01
N ARG A 287 -27.25 -12.83 -51.66
CA ARG A 287 -27.01 -11.70 -52.57
C ARG A 287 -25.55 -11.25 -52.45
N ARG A 288 -24.88 -10.99 -53.57
CA ARG A 288 -23.56 -10.35 -53.59
C ARG A 288 -23.63 -8.96 -52.93
N GLY A 289 -22.57 -8.55 -52.28
CA GLY A 289 -22.53 -7.23 -51.64
C GLY A 289 -21.54 -7.20 -50.51
N THR A 290 -21.47 -6.05 -49.85
CA THR A 290 -20.68 -5.83 -48.66
C THR A 290 -21.59 -5.83 -47.44
N TYR A 291 -21.29 -6.69 -46.50
CA TYR A 291 -22.04 -6.84 -45.27
C TYR A 291 -21.12 -6.56 -44.07
N HIS A 292 -21.69 -6.16 -42.95
CA HIS A 292 -20.99 -6.00 -41.69
C HIS A 292 -21.37 -7.13 -40.73
N LEU A 293 -20.38 -7.94 -40.35
CA LEU A 293 -20.53 -8.86 -39.23
C LEU A 293 -20.24 -8.07 -37.95
N VAL A 294 -21.20 -7.98 -37.08
CA VAL A 294 -21.07 -7.37 -35.76
C VAL A 294 -21.21 -8.46 -34.72
N VAL A 295 -20.27 -8.56 -33.79
CA VAL A 295 -20.35 -9.38 -32.58
C VAL A 295 -20.39 -8.46 -31.37
N ALA A 296 -21.22 -8.77 -30.37
CA ALA A 296 -21.42 -7.90 -29.24
C ALA A 296 -21.57 -8.68 -27.94
N GLU A 297 -21.01 -8.12 -26.86
CA GLU A 297 -21.06 -8.63 -25.51
C GLU A 297 -21.17 -7.45 -24.51
N HIS A 298 -22.19 -7.48 -23.64
CA HIS A 298 -22.39 -6.49 -22.56
C HIS A 298 -22.20 -5.02 -23.00
N GLY A 299 -22.74 -4.64 -24.17
CA GLY A 299 -22.63 -3.27 -24.68
C GLY A 299 -21.32 -2.95 -25.42
N HIS A 300 -20.38 -3.89 -25.52
CA HIS A 300 -19.17 -3.77 -26.32
C HIS A 300 -19.30 -4.57 -27.62
N ALA A 301 -18.90 -3.98 -28.76
CA ALA A 301 -19.02 -4.62 -30.04
C ALA A 301 -17.73 -4.55 -30.85
N ALA A 302 -17.53 -5.55 -31.69
CA ALA A 302 -16.53 -5.57 -32.75
C ALA A 302 -17.16 -5.89 -34.07
N SER A 303 -16.60 -5.36 -35.18
CA SER A 303 -17.14 -5.56 -36.51
C SER A 303 -16.06 -5.97 -37.49
N ALA A 304 -16.50 -6.74 -38.52
CA ALA A 304 -15.72 -7.08 -39.68
C ALA A 304 -16.54 -6.89 -40.98
N VAL A 305 -15.85 -6.49 -42.04
CA VAL A 305 -16.45 -6.37 -43.37
C VAL A 305 -16.43 -7.75 -44.03
N VAL A 306 -17.60 -8.23 -44.47
CA VAL A 306 -17.79 -9.48 -45.21
C VAL A 306 -18.18 -9.16 -46.63
N LYS A 307 -17.24 -9.35 -47.58
CA LYS A 307 -17.50 -9.18 -49.01
C LYS A 307 -18.01 -10.50 -49.59
N VAL A 308 -19.28 -10.52 -49.99
CA VAL A 308 -19.91 -11.68 -50.63
C VAL A 308 -19.73 -11.59 -52.14
N ARG A 309 -19.06 -12.56 -52.75
CA ARG A 309 -18.80 -12.69 -54.18
C ARG A 309 -19.87 -13.59 -54.84
N ARG A 310 -19.96 -13.53 -56.18
CA ARG A 310 -20.79 -14.51 -56.94
C ARG A 310 -20.37 -15.95 -56.61
N LYS A 311 -21.32 -16.91 -56.77
CA LYS A 311 -21.01 -18.35 -56.75
C LYS A 311 -19.92 -18.72 -57.74
#